data_723821e532e0d71b137dbbde0c5fe609
#
_entry.id   723821e532e0d71b137dbbde0c5fe609
#
_cell.length_a   1.000
_cell.length_b   1.000
_cell.length_c   1.000
_cell.angle_alpha   90.00
_cell.angle_beta   90.00
_cell.angle_gamma   90.00
#
_symmetry.space_group_name_H-M   'P 1'
#
loop_
_entity.id
_entity.type
_entity.pdbx_description
1 polymer ?
#
loop_
_entity_poly.entity_id
_entity_poly.type
_entity_poly.pdbx_seq_one_letter_code
_entity_poly.pdbx_strand_id
1 'polypeptide(L)'
;MATTIGTFRQPGSIITVKAYTDVAYHELLKVGSIYAVAKAATAKNGYVACDAEGVFQFPKKAAEAITLGTKVYLDKSGAITATAGTDPAVGVAWSEETADSTSIDVKINV
;
A
#
# COMPACT_ATOMS: atom_id res chain seq x y z
N MET A 1 -6.60 11.40 -34.42
CA MET A 1 -6.23 10.98 -33.07
C MET A 1 -6.80 11.94 -32.04
N ALA A 2 -7.42 11.43 -31.01
CA ALA A 2 -7.95 12.28 -29.95
C ALA A 2 -6.81 12.75 -29.03
N THR A 3 -6.90 13.99 -28.56
CA THR A 3 -5.95 14.55 -27.60
C THR A 3 -6.66 14.73 -26.27
N THR A 4 -6.05 14.18 -25.20
CA THR A 4 -6.58 14.33 -23.86
C THR A 4 -5.71 15.32 -23.09
N ILE A 5 -6.34 16.33 -22.52
CA ILE A 5 -5.66 17.38 -21.77
C ILE A 5 -5.99 17.22 -20.30
N GLY A 6 -4.95 17.10 -19.47
CA GLY A 6 -5.12 17.01 -18.02
C GLY A 6 -4.98 18.38 -17.37
N THR A 7 -5.90 18.71 -16.48
CA THR A 7 -5.84 19.92 -15.69
C THR A 7 -5.43 19.56 -14.28
N PHE A 8 -4.38 20.20 -13.76
CA PHE A 8 -3.90 19.96 -12.40
C PHE A 8 -5.00 20.30 -11.39
N ARG A 9 -5.33 19.38 -10.51
CA ARG A 9 -6.35 19.57 -9.49
C ARG A 9 -5.78 19.63 -8.09
N GLN A 10 -4.86 18.73 -7.77
CA GLN A 10 -4.24 18.65 -6.44
C GLN A 10 -3.07 17.67 -6.47
N PRO A 11 -2.13 17.78 -5.51
CA PRO A 11 -1.13 16.73 -5.35
C PRO A 11 -1.82 15.39 -5.06
N GLY A 12 -1.28 14.31 -5.63
CA GLY A 12 -1.84 12.96 -5.47
C GLY A 12 -1.23 12.16 -4.34
N SER A 13 -0.44 12.80 -3.48
CA SER A 13 0.24 12.10 -2.38
C SER A 13 -0.68 11.75 -1.21
N ILE A 14 -1.77 12.49 -1.06
CA ILE A 14 -2.75 12.27 0.02
C ILE A 14 -4.14 12.22 -0.61
N ILE A 15 -4.92 11.22 -0.23
CA ILE A 15 -6.32 11.08 -0.65
C ILE A 15 -7.22 10.93 0.56
N THR A 16 -8.45 11.37 0.44
CA THR A 16 -9.47 11.18 1.48
C THR A 16 -10.39 10.04 1.06
N VAL A 17 -10.54 9.05 1.93
CA VAL A 17 -11.25 7.82 1.63
C VAL A 17 -12.36 7.62 2.66
N LYS A 18 -13.53 7.16 2.19
CA LYS A 18 -14.60 6.72 3.08
C LYS A 18 -14.26 5.33 3.60
N ALA A 19 -14.31 5.17 4.92
CA ALA A 19 -14.04 3.89 5.54
C ALA A 19 -15.27 3.00 5.49
N TYR A 20 -15.12 1.79 4.95
CA TYR A 20 -16.20 0.79 4.92
C TYR A 20 -16.17 -0.11 6.14
N THR A 21 -15.11 -0.05 6.91
CA THR A 21 -14.95 -0.73 8.21
C THR A 21 -14.23 0.23 9.15
N ASP A 22 -14.11 -0.13 10.42
CA ASP A 22 -13.24 0.64 11.32
C ASP A 22 -11.81 0.61 10.81
N VAL A 23 -11.15 1.75 10.83
CA VAL A 23 -9.79 1.92 10.32
C VAL A 23 -8.87 2.34 11.46
N ALA A 24 -7.74 1.65 11.60
CA ALA A 24 -6.70 1.98 12.57
C ALA A 24 -5.68 2.94 11.94
N TYR A 25 -5.01 3.69 12.79
CA TYR A 25 -3.89 4.54 12.37
C TYR A 25 -2.80 3.68 11.71
N HIS A 26 -2.28 4.12 10.58
CA HIS A 26 -1.26 3.43 9.76
C HIS A 26 -1.75 2.15 9.08
N GLU A 27 -3.04 1.87 9.10
CA GLU A 27 -3.57 0.71 8.40
C GLU A 27 -3.43 0.87 6.88
N LEU A 28 -3.00 -0.19 6.19
CA LEU A 28 -2.94 -0.21 4.73
C LEU A 28 -4.32 -0.52 4.18
N LEU A 29 -4.85 0.37 3.36
CA LEU A 29 -6.18 0.23 2.75
C LEU A 29 -6.05 -0.01 1.26
N LYS A 30 -6.85 -0.92 0.74
CA LYS A 30 -6.98 -1.13 -0.70
C LYS A 30 -8.06 -0.20 -1.23
N VAL A 31 -7.71 0.65 -2.19
CA VAL A 31 -8.62 1.64 -2.80
C VAL A 31 -8.68 1.34 -4.29
N GLY A 32 -9.61 0.48 -4.70
CA GLY A 32 -9.65 0.03 -6.09
C GLY A 32 -8.38 -0.72 -6.46
N SER A 33 -7.62 -0.19 -7.42
CA SER A 33 -6.37 -0.82 -7.87
C SER A 33 -5.12 -0.22 -7.24
N ILE A 34 -5.27 0.69 -6.27
CA ILE A 34 -4.14 1.27 -5.54
C ILE A 34 -4.31 1.00 -4.05
N TYR A 35 -3.28 1.38 -3.29
CA TYR A 35 -3.28 1.25 -1.84
C TYR A 35 -3.01 2.61 -1.20
N ALA A 36 -3.37 2.74 0.06
CA ALA A 36 -3.10 3.95 0.83
C ALA A 36 -2.93 3.60 2.29
N VAL A 37 -2.14 4.39 3.02
CA VAL A 37 -1.90 4.19 4.45
C VAL A 37 -2.63 5.25 5.23
N ALA A 38 -3.50 4.85 6.15
CA ALA A 38 -4.32 5.76 6.93
C ALA A 38 -3.46 6.66 7.83
N LYS A 39 -3.75 7.96 7.81
CA LYS A 39 -3.06 8.95 8.64
C LYS A 39 -3.74 9.15 9.99
N ALA A 40 -4.89 8.53 10.21
CA ALA A 40 -5.63 8.62 11.45
C ALA A 40 -6.57 7.42 11.56
N ALA A 41 -7.08 7.17 12.75
CA ALA A 41 -8.13 6.18 12.95
C ALA A 41 -9.50 6.80 12.65
N THR A 42 -10.43 5.99 12.17
CA THR A 42 -11.82 6.41 12.02
C THR A 42 -12.74 5.21 12.19
N ALA A 43 -13.96 5.48 12.62
CA ALA A 43 -15.01 4.46 12.67
C ALA A 43 -15.58 4.23 11.27
N LYS A 44 -16.23 3.11 11.09
CA LYS A 44 -16.98 2.78 9.86
C LYS A 44 -17.86 3.96 9.43
N ASN A 45 -17.87 4.25 8.15
CA ASN A 45 -18.59 5.35 7.49
C ASN A 45 -17.98 6.73 7.67
N GLY A 46 -16.90 6.87 8.45
CA GLY A 46 -16.14 8.10 8.53
C GLY A 46 -15.23 8.29 7.34
N TYR A 47 -14.67 9.47 7.19
CA TYR A 47 -13.68 9.77 6.16
C TYR A 47 -12.31 9.88 6.82
N VAL A 48 -11.29 9.41 6.12
CA VAL A 48 -9.92 9.43 6.64
C VAL A 48 -8.96 9.83 5.52
N ALA A 49 -8.01 10.71 5.87
CA ALA A 49 -6.92 11.07 4.97
C ALA A 49 -5.90 9.93 4.98
N CYS A 50 -5.41 9.57 3.79
CA CYS A 50 -4.48 8.47 3.61
C CYS A 50 -3.32 8.91 2.74
N ASP A 51 -2.11 8.43 3.04
CA ASP A 51 -0.95 8.61 2.17
C ASP A 51 -1.05 7.63 1.01
N ALA A 52 -1.04 8.14 -0.22
CA ALA A 52 -1.09 7.33 -1.44
C ALA A 52 0.29 7.12 -2.05
N GLU A 53 1.34 7.68 -1.45
CA GLU A 53 2.73 7.45 -1.86
C GLU A 53 3.65 7.54 -0.65
N GLY A 54 4.84 6.99 -0.78
CA GLY A 54 5.83 7.00 0.27
C GLY A 54 6.36 5.60 0.55
N VAL A 55 7.31 5.53 1.48
CA VAL A 55 7.91 4.26 1.91
C VAL A 55 7.41 3.97 3.32
N PHE A 56 6.82 2.78 3.50
CA PHE A 56 6.27 2.36 4.79
C PHE A 56 6.78 0.98 5.14
N GLN A 57 6.90 0.71 6.43
CA GLN A 57 7.30 -0.60 6.92
C GLN A 57 6.06 -1.46 7.19
N PHE A 58 6.05 -2.66 6.65
CA PHE A 58 4.95 -3.61 6.82
C PHE A 58 5.48 -4.96 7.30
N PRO A 59 4.62 -5.81 7.89
CA PRO A 59 5.00 -7.18 8.17
C PRO A 59 5.32 -7.93 6.87
N LYS A 60 6.37 -8.74 6.89
CA LYS A 60 6.81 -9.55 5.76
C LYS A 60 6.40 -11.01 6.00
N LYS A 61 6.03 -11.70 4.94
CA LYS A 61 5.74 -13.14 5.00
C LYS A 61 6.96 -13.90 5.53
N ALA A 62 6.70 -14.82 6.46
CA ALA A 62 7.76 -15.61 7.07
C ALA A 62 8.46 -16.50 6.04
N ALA A 63 9.77 -16.75 6.26
CA ALA A 63 10.58 -17.65 5.47
C ALA A 63 10.69 -17.27 3.98
N GLU A 64 10.42 -16.01 3.63
CA GLU A 64 10.53 -15.52 2.25
C GLU A 64 11.57 -14.41 2.17
N ALA A 65 12.60 -14.60 1.35
CA ALA A 65 13.57 -13.55 1.06
C ALA A 65 13.02 -12.68 -0.06
N ILE A 66 13.14 -11.35 0.08
CA ILE A 66 12.64 -10.40 -0.93
C ILE A 66 13.77 -9.43 -1.27
N THR A 67 14.08 -9.34 -2.55
CA THR A 67 15.15 -8.49 -3.07
C THR A 67 14.64 -7.06 -3.27
N LEU A 68 15.51 -6.08 -2.99
CA LEU A 68 15.22 -4.67 -3.26
C LEU A 68 14.73 -4.47 -4.70
N GLY A 69 13.65 -3.75 -4.86
CA GLY A 69 13.05 -3.45 -6.17
C GLY A 69 12.06 -4.50 -6.67
N THR A 70 11.84 -5.58 -5.93
CA THR A 70 10.87 -6.60 -6.31
C THR A 70 9.45 -6.09 -6.10
N LYS A 71 8.57 -6.32 -7.08
CA LYS A 71 7.15 -6.03 -6.94
C LYS A 71 6.56 -6.91 -5.85
N VAL A 72 5.81 -6.31 -4.93
CA VAL A 72 5.28 -7.01 -3.76
C VAL A 72 3.77 -6.88 -3.66
N TYR A 73 3.17 -7.86 -3.00
CA TYR A 73 1.73 -8.05 -2.89
C TYR A 73 1.35 -8.30 -1.43
N LEU A 74 0.08 -8.18 -1.14
CA LEU A 74 -0.46 -8.50 0.19
C LEU A 74 -1.02 -9.93 0.16
N ASP A 75 -0.60 -10.76 1.10
CA ASP A 75 -1.15 -12.12 1.21
C ASP A 75 -2.43 -12.13 2.06
N LYS A 76 -3.04 -13.30 2.21
CA LYS A 76 -4.30 -13.44 2.93
C LYS A 76 -4.18 -13.15 4.41
N SER A 77 -2.98 -13.26 4.99
CA SER A 77 -2.73 -12.98 6.39
C SER A 77 -2.42 -11.52 6.66
N GLY A 78 -2.30 -10.70 5.63
CA GLY A 78 -1.95 -9.29 5.76
C GLY A 78 -0.45 -9.02 5.74
N ALA A 79 0.37 -9.98 5.33
CA ALA A 79 1.81 -9.82 5.21
C ALA A 79 2.21 -9.55 3.78
N ILE A 80 3.35 -8.88 3.59
CA ILE A 80 3.91 -8.59 2.27
C ILE A 80 4.63 -9.82 1.72
N THR A 81 4.34 -10.15 0.47
CA THR A 81 4.92 -11.29 -0.25
C THR A 81 5.33 -10.89 -1.67
N ALA A 82 6.31 -11.57 -2.23
CA ALA A 82 6.67 -11.42 -3.65
C ALA A 82 5.80 -12.26 -4.58
N THR A 83 4.94 -13.10 -4.03
CA THR A 83 4.05 -13.97 -4.82
C THR A 83 2.78 -13.23 -5.21
N ALA A 84 2.53 -13.11 -6.53
CA ALA A 84 1.34 -12.47 -7.05
C ALA A 84 0.09 -13.29 -6.70
N GLY A 85 -0.98 -12.59 -6.31
CA GLY A 85 -2.30 -13.17 -6.09
C GLY A 85 -3.31 -12.52 -7.04
N THR A 86 -4.55 -12.45 -6.59
CA THR A 86 -5.63 -11.83 -7.37
C THR A 86 -5.70 -10.32 -7.19
N ASP A 87 -5.12 -9.80 -6.13
CA ASP A 87 -5.11 -8.37 -5.86
C ASP A 87 -3.95 -7.68 -6.56
N PRO A 88 -4.07 -6.36 -6.85
CA PRO A 88 -2.97 -5.61 -7.46
C PRO A 88 -1.76 -5.53 -6.52
N ALA A 89 -0.60 -5.23 -7.08
CA ALA A 89 0.62 -5.06 -6.31
C ALA A 89 0.50 -3.88 -5.36
N VAL A 90 1.05 -4.02 -4.15
CA VAL A 90 1.13 -2.91 -3.17
C VAL A 90 2.14 -1.87 -3.64
N GLY A 91 3.26 -2.32 -4.16
CA GLY A 91 4.33 -1.46 -4.63
C GLY A 91 5.58 -2.28 -4.88
N VAL A 92 6.75 -1.69 -4.60
CA VAL A 92 8.03 -2.39 -4.74
C VAL A 92 8.77 -2.40 -3.41
N ALA A 93 9.54 -3.47 -3.18
CA ALA A 93 10.39 -3.57 -2.00
C ALA A 93 11.43 -2.45 -2.02
N TRP A 94 11.54 -1.71 -0.94
CA TRP A 94 12.49 -0.60 -0.79
C TRP A 94 13.62 -0.96 0.17
N SER A 95 13.66 -2.20 0.62
CA SER A 95 14.76 -2.77 1.39
C SER A 95 15.00 -4.20 0.96
N GLU A 96 16.20 -4.69 1.22
CA GLU A 96 16.58 -6.08 0.95
C GLU A 96 16.34 -6.87 2.22
N GLU A 97 15.51 -7.91 2.15
CA GLU A 97 15.15 -8.69 3.33
C GLU A 97 15.48 -10.16 3.14
N THR A 98 16.05 -10.76 4.18
CA THR A 98 16.33 -12.20 4.19
C THR A 98 15.08 -12.98 4.61
N ALA A 99 15.14 -14.31 4.48
CA ALA A 99 14.04 -15.17 4.90
C ALA A 99 13.70 -15.03 6.39
N ASP A 100 14.68 -14.63 7.22
CA ASP A 100 14.49 -14.48 8.65
C ASP A 100 13.89 -13.13 9.06
N SER A 101 13.84 -12.16 8.16
CA SER A 101 13.27 -10.85 8.45
C SER A 101 11.76 -10.95 8.68
N THR A 102 11.25 -10.13 9.60
CA THR A 102 9.81 -10.08 9.93
C THR A 102 9.12 -8.83 9.39
N SER A 103 9.89 -7.88 8.86
CA SER A 103 9.35 -6.63 8.30
C SER A 103 10.09 -6.26 7.03
N ILE A 104 9.48 -5.40 6.24
CA ILE A 104 10.03 -4.94 4.98
C ILE A 104 9.55 -3.52 4.71
N ASP A 105 10.42 -2.69 4.13
CA ASP A 105 10.05 -1.36 3.65
C ASP A 105 9.51 -1.49 2.23
N VAL A 106 8.39 -0.83 1.97
CA VAL A 106 7.72 -0.87 0.67
C VAL A 106 7.42 0.55 0.22
N LYS A 107 7.81 0.87 -1.00
CA LYS A 107 7.33 2.10 -1.66
C LYS A 107 6.03 1.76 -2.34
N ILE A 108 4.93 2.31 -1.83
CA ILE A 108 3.59 1.96 -2.29
C ILE A 108 3.25 2.61 -3.63
N ASN A 109 2.40 1.94 -4.41
CA ASN A 109 1.84 2.45 -5.68
C ASN A 109 2.89 2.76 -6.77
N VAL A 110 3.89 1.94 -6.86
CA VAL A 110 4.92 2.10 -7.90
C VAL A 110 4.87 0.94 -8.88
#